data_dceff728a33f701dc7ce4530bcc589bf
#
_entry.id   dceff728a33f701dc7ce4530bcc589bf
#
_cell.length_a   1.000
_cell.length_b   1.000
_cell.length_c   1.000
_cell.angle_alpha   90.00
_cell.angle_beta   90.00
_cell.angle_gamma   90.00
#
_symmetry.space_group_name_H-M   'P 1'
#
loop_
_entity.id
_entity.type
_entity.pdbx_description
1 polymer ?
#
loop_
_entity_poly.entity_id
_entity_poly.type
_entity_poly.pdbx_seq_one_letter_code
_entity_poly.pdbx_strand_id
1 'polypeptide(L)'
;MKKIFLSILMLSLMYNCDNNSVPSAEDIATFNKNVESWKDVVSGFSSKDPEKVMSIFADSLKWNNPEALMNINKSKEDLTAAVNFYISTFDNIKFTEDVYYGGSLYSTEETSASPNGLRIYGNWVFNDPETGVEVSYKWMGVAQFNEDGKVHNFADWFDVSSIPSQIAGTYQR
;
A
#
# COMPACT_ATOMS: atom_id res chain seq x y z
N MET A 1 27.29 -52.29 4.08
CA MET A 1 26.38 -51.48 4.94
C MET A 1 26.65 -49.97 4.96
N LYS A 2 27.86 -49.49 4.67
CA LYS A 2 28.17 -48.02 4.67
C LYS A 2 27.60 -47.21 3.46
N LYS A 3 27.27 -47.89 2.36
CA LYS A 3 26.77 -47.20 1.13
C LYS A 3 25.25 -46.91 1.16
N ILE A 4 24.48 -47.61 2.00
CA ILE A 4 23.02 -47.43 2.14
C ILE A 4 22.71 -46.20 3.02
N PHE A 5 23.55 -45.88 4.00
CA PHE A 5 23.38 -44.77 4.90
C PHE A 5 23.58 -43.41 4.19
N LEU A 6 24.46 -43.37 3.19
CA LEU A 6 24.74 -42.13 2.44
C LEU A 6 23.59 -41.77 1.49
N SER A 7 22.90 -42.79 0.93
CA SER A 7 21.76 -42.57 0.01
C SER A 7 20.50 -42.06 0.74
N ILE A 8 20.30 -42.45 2.01
CA ILE A 8 19.17 -41.98 2.82
C ILE A 8 19.40 -40.53 3.27
N LEU A 9 20.64 -40.14 3.56
CA LEU A 9 20.98 -38.78 3.94
C LEU A 9 20.83 -37.80 2.76
N MET A 10 21.09 -38.22 1.52
CA MET A 10 20.87 -37.36 0.35
C MET A 10 19.39 -37.23 -0.04
N LEU A 11 18.53 -38.19 0.25
CA LEU A 11 17.09 -38.07 0.00
C LEU A 11 16.41 -37.08 0.99
N SER A 12 16.94 -36.95 2.20
CA SER A 12 16.38 -36.00 3.18
C SER A 12 16.73 -34.51 2.89
N LEU A 13 17.70 -34.25 2.01
CA LEU A 13 18.08 -32.89 1.61
C LEU A 13 17.29 -32.35 0.43
N MET A 14 16.48 -33.18 -0.23
CA MET A 14 15.67 -32.77 -1.38
C MET A 14 14.23 -32.37 -1.00
N TYR A 15 13.84 -32.50 0.28
CA TYR A 15 12.49 -32.20 0.75
C TYR A 15 12.29 -30.76 1.27
N ASN A 16 13.28 -29.89 1.12
CA ASN A 16 13.21 -28.52 1.64
C ASN A 16 13.16 -27.42 0.55
N CYS A 17 12.54 -27.68 -0.57
CA CYS A 17 12.33 -26.67 -1.60
C CYS A 17 10.90 -26.67 -2.12
N ASP A 18 9.94 -26.38 -1.25
CA ASP A 18 8.62 -25.86 -1.63
C ASP A 18 7.95 -25.25 -0.38
N ASN A 19 8.50 -24.14 0.10
CA ASN A 19 7.81 -23.30 1.06
C ASN A 19 6.86 -22.32 0.34
N ASN A 20 6.02 -22.81 -0.53
CA ASN A 20 4.74 -22.18 -0.79
C ASN A 20 3.81 -22.60 0.36
N SER A 21 4.03 -22.05 1.53
CA SER A 21 3.11 -22.26 2.65
C SER A 21 1.77 -21.65 2.27
N VAL A 22 0.78 -22.49 2.09
CA VAL A 22 -0.61 -22.05 1.95
C VAL A 22 -0.91 -21.14 3.16
N PRO A 23 -1.40 -19.91 2.94
CA PRO A 23 -1.70 -18.99 4.04
C PRO A 23 -2.61 -19.66 5.07
N SER A 24 -2.31 -19.49 6.34
CA SER A 24 -3.16 -19.98 7.42
C SER A 24 -4.49 -19.19 7.47
N ALA A 25 -5.48 -19.72 8.14
CA ALA A 25 -6.74 -18.96 8.36
C ALA A 25 -6.49 -17.67 9.15
N GLU A 26 -5.49 -17.64 10.03
CA GLU A 26 -5.06 -16.46 10.78
C GLU A 26 -4.41 -15.43 9.88
N ASP A 27 -3.53 -15.85 8.94
CA ASP A 27 -2.91 -14.97 7.95
C ASP A 27 -3.98 -14.29 7.08
N ILE A 28 -4.96 -15.07 6.62
CA ILE A 28 -6.07 -14.55 5.82
C ILE A 28 -6.91 -13.55 6.61
N ALA A 29 -7.20 -13.84 7.87
CA ALA A 29 -7.95 -12.94 8.73
C ALA A 29 -7.19 -11.62 8.99
N THR A 30 -5.88 -11.70 9.23
CA THR A 30 -5.01 -10.54 9.41
C THR A 30 -4.94 -9.70 8.13
N PHE A 31 -4.75 -10.33 6.98
CA PHE A 31 -4.77 -9.66 5.69
C PHE A 31 -6.10 -8.90 5.47
N ASN A 32 -7.24 -9.57 5.65
CA ASN A 32 -8.54 -8.95 5.49
C ASN A 32 -8.75 -7.76 6.44
N LYS A 33 -8.31 -7.88 7.69
CA LYS A 33 -8.34 -6.77 8.66
C LYS A 33 -7.53 -5.57 8.16
N ASN A 34 -6.35 -5.81 7.61
CA ASN A 34 -5.49 -4.75 7.08
C ASN A 34 -6.10 -4.09 5.83
N VAL A 35 -6.79 -4.86 4.97
CA VAL A 35 -7.57 -4.31 3.85
C VAL A 35 -8.68 -3.40 4.36
N GLU A 36 -9.46 -3.82 5.35
CA GLU A 36 -10.52 -2.99 5.92
C GLU A 36 -9.96 -1.72 6.57
N SER A 37 -8.83 -1.80 7.28
CA SER A 37 -8.15 -0.61 7.81
C SER A 37 -7.73 0.36 6.70
N TRP A 38 -7.31 -0.13 5.54
CA TRP A 38 -7.01 0.72 4.40
C TRP A 38 -8.25 1.35 3.77
N LYS A 39 -9.36 0.62 3.71
CA LYS A 39 -10.64 1.19 3.25
C LYS A 39 -11.13 2.33 4.15
N ASP A 40 -10.78 2.31 5.43
CA ASP A 40 -11.02 3.45 6.32
C ASP A 40 -10.20 4.69 5.92
N VAL A 41 -8.96 4.52 5.42
CA VAL A 41 -8.19 5.62 4.81
C VAL A 41 -8.94 6.22 3.62
N VAL A 42 -9.37 5.37 2.69
CA VAL A 42 -10.15 5.80 1.51
C VAL A 42 -11.43 6.53 1.92
N SER A 43 -12.15 5.97 2.89
CA SER A 43 -13.34 6.60 3.44
C SER A 43 -13.06 7.95 4.09
N GLY A 44 -11.93 8.08 4.80
CA GLY A 44 -11.49 9.34 5.39
C GLY A 44 -11.23 10.42 4.35
N PHE A 45 -10.59 10.10 3.24
CA PHE A 45 -10.43 11.04 2.12
C PHE A 45 -11.78 11.46 1.53
N SER A 46 -12.68 10.49 1.28
CA SER A 46 -14.00 10.76 0.70
C SER A 46 -14.90 11.59 1.60
N SER A 47 -14.79 11.42 2.92
CA SER A 47 -15.54 12.20 3.94
C SER A 47 -14.84 13.48 4.37
N LYS A 48 -13.66 13.79 3.83
CA LYS A 48 -12.81 14.91 4.23
C LYS A 48 -12.45 14.87 5.72
N ASP A 49 -12.16 13.71 6.26
CA ASP A 49 -11.78 13.44 7.65
C ASP A 49 -10.30 13.03 7.75
N PRO A 50 -9.37 13.98 7.95
CA PRO A 50 -7.96 13.69 8.03
C PRO A 50 -7.57 12.86 9.27
N GLU A 51 -8.31 12.97 10.37
CA GLU A 51 -8.06 12.18 11.58
C GLU A 51 -8.33 10.71 11.30
N LYS A 52 -9.42 10.41 10.59
CA LYS A 52 -9.74 9.06 10.14
C LYS A 52 -8.65 8.51 9.22
N VAL A 53 -8.18 9.28 8.23
CA VAL A 53 -7.07 8.89 7.34
C VAL A 53 -5.83 8.55 8.16
N MET A 54 -5.43 9.42 9.10
CA MET A 54 -4.20 9.27 9.86
C MET A 54 -4.28 8.24 10.98
N SER A 55 -5.47 7.74 11.31
CA SER A 55 -5.70 6.84 12.44
C SER A 55 -4.96 5.51 12.35
N ILE A 56 -4.70 5.01 11.13
CA ILE A 56 -4.02 3.72 10.92
C ILE A 56 -2.49 3.83 10.95
N PHE A 57 -1.92 5.03 10.87
CA PHE A 57 -0.48 5.22 10.80
C PHE A 57 0.16 5.33 12.19
N ALA A 58 1.26 4.59 12.40
CA ALA A 58 2.04 4.64 13.63
C ALA A 58 2.76 5.99 13.77
N ASP A 59 3.05 6.41 15.01
CA ASP A 59 3.84 7.63 15.25
C ASP A 59 5.28 7.49 14.73
N SER A 60 5.80 6.25 14.66
CA SER A 60 7.11 5.92 14.10
C SER A 60 7.10 5.72 12.58
N LEU A 61 6.07 6.20 11.86
CA LEU A 61 5.92 6.02 10.42
C LEU A 61 7.18 6.47 9.66
N LYS A 62 7.58 5.64 8.70
CA LYS A 62 8.51 5.99 7.63
C LYS A 62 7.76 5.99 6.32
N TRP A 63 7.63 7.16 5.71
CA TRP A 63 6.94 7.33 4.45
C TRP A 63 7.93 7.64 3.33
N ASN A 64 8.02 6.75 2.35
CA ASN A 64 8.74 6.98 1.10
C ASN A 64 7.73 7.55 0.09
N ASN A 65 7.67 8.88 0.01
CA ASN A 65 6.71 9.58 -0.83
C ASN A 65 7.10 9.52 -2.33
N PRO A 66 6.17 9.73 -3.26
CA PRO A 66 6.39 9.54 -4.70
C PRO A 66 7.40 10.53 -5.31
N GLU A 67 7.69 11.64 -4.63
CA GLU A 67 8.67 12.64 -5.06
C GLU A 67 10.07 12.37 -4.50
N ALA A 68 10.21 11.42 -3.56
CA ALA A 68 11.48 11.16 -2.89
C ALA A 68 12.35 10.15 -3.65
N LEU A 69 13.65 10.26 -3.48
CA LEU A 69 14.56 9.16 -3.79
C LEU A 69 14.34 8.02 -2.79
N MET A 70 14.51 6.77 -3.22
CA MET A 70 14.18 5.56 -2.43
C MET A 70 14.79 5.51 -1.01
N ASN A 71 15.82 6.30 -0.73
CA ASN A 71 16.52 6.32 0.57
C ASN A 71 16.07 7.48 1.49
N ILE A 72 15.10 8.29 1.07
CA ILE A 72 14.59 9.41 1.84
C ILE A 72 13.23 9.05 2.39
N ASN A 73 13.12 8.93 3.71
CA ASN A 73 11.85 8.73 4.38
C ASN A 73 11.36 10.04 4.98
N LYS A 74 10.09 10.30 4.78
CA LYS A 74 9.32 11.36 5.43
C LYS A 74 8.67 10.82 6.70
N SER A 75 8.27 11.72 7.58
CA SER A 75 7.62 11.40 8.85
C SER A 75 6.09 11.29 8.73
N LYS A 76 5.45 10.93 9.84
CA LYS A 76 3.98 10.98 9.97
C LYS A 76 3.44 12.40 9.82
N GLU A 77 4.16 13.39 10.32
CA GLU A 77 3.81 14.81 10.20
C GLU A 77 3.82 15.26 8.74
N ASP A 78 4.81 14.81 7.95
CA ASP A 78 4.88 15.09 6.52
C ASP A 78 3.69 14.47 5.78
N LEU A 79 3.32 13.21 6.10
CA LEU A 79 2.14 12.56 5.52
C LEU A 79 0.85 13.29 5.94
N THR A 80 0.75 13.71 7.21
CA THR A 80 -0.39 14.49 7.69
C THR A 80 -0.55 15.80 6.92
N ALA A 81 0.56 16.49 6.64
CA ALA A 81 0.54 17.70 5.82
C ALA A 81 0.04 17.43 4.40
N ALA A 82 0.50 16.34 3.77
CA ALA A 82 0.03 15.94 2.44
C ALA A 82 -1.46 15.58 2.44
N VAL A 83 -1.93 14.81 3.42
CA VAL A 83 -3.35 14.44 3.57
C VAL A 83 -4.22 15.70 3.71
N ASN A 84 -3.83 16.62 4.59
CA ASN A 84 -4.55 17.88 4.78
C ASN A 84 -4.59 18.71 3.50
N PHE A 85 -3.48 18.77 2.76
CA PHE A 85 -3.43 19.47 1.48
C PHE A 85 -4.46 18.89 0.50
N TYR A 86 -4.46 17.58 0.26
CA TYR A 86 -5.40 16.96 -0.68
C TYR A 86 -6.86 17.16 -0.26
N ILE A 87 -7.17 16.94 1.02
CA ILE A 87 -8.53 17.07 1.56
C ILE A 87 -9.06 18.50 1.49
N SER A 88 -8.20 19.50 1.73
CA SER A 88 -8.60 20.90 1.69
C SER A 88 -8.67 21.48 0.27
N THR A 89 -7.86 20.93 -0.66
CA THR A 89 -7.73 21.46 -2.01
C THR A 89 -8.77 20.89 -2.96
N PHE A 90 -9.10 19.61 -2.85
CA PHE A 90 -9.89 18.91 -3.86
C PHE A 90 -11.26 18.47 -3.33
N ASP A 91 -12.23 18.36 -4.25
CA ASP A 91 -13.58 17.88 -3.97
C ASP A 91 -13.83 16.48 -4.56
N ASN A 92 -14.86 15.80 -4.07
CA ASN A 92 -15.34 14.51 -4.57
C ASN A 92 -14.24 13.43 -4.64
N ILE A 93 -13.35 13.40 -3.66
CA ILE A 93 -12.23 12.46 -3.62
C ILE A 93 -12.75 11.02 -3.52
N LYS A 94 -12.30 10.18 -4.44
CA LYS A 94 -12.67 8.75 -4.53
C LYS A 94 -11.45 7.93 -4.88
N PHE A 95 -11.45 6.68 -4.41
CA PHE A 95 -10.51 5.65 -4.85
C PHE A 95 -11.31 4.56 -5.55
N THR A 96 -10.95 4.22 -6.78
CA THR A 96 -11.72 3.35 -7.67
C THR A 96 -10.86 2.24 -8.24
N GLU A 97 -11.49 1.16 -8.70
CA GLU A 97 -10.81 0.00 -9.30
C GLU A 97 -9.76 -0.60 -8.36
N ASP A 98 -10.06 -0.60 -7.06
CA ASP A 98 -9.12 -1.01 -6.02
C ASP A 98 -8.91 -2.52 -5.99
N VAL A 99 -7.64 -2.90 -5.94
CA VAL A 99 -7.19 -4.29 -5.80
C VAL A 99 -6.14 -4.38 -4.71
N TYR A 100 -6.25 -5.41 -3.88
CA TYR A 100 -5.40 -5.63 -2.71
C TYR A 100 -4.69 -6.98 -2.80
N TYR A 101 -3.38 -6.97 -2.61
CA TYR A 101 -2.55 -8.17 -2.52
C TYR A 101 -1.71 -8.15 -1.25
N GLY A 102 -1.40 -9.33 -0.72
CA GLY A 102 -0.47 -9.45 0.41
C GLY A 102 0.99 -9.26 0.00
N GLY A 103 1.88 -9.20 1.01
CA GLY A 103 3.31 -9.19 0.82
C GLY A 103 3.94 -7.80 0.63
N SER A 104 5.23 -7.80 0.33
CA SER A 104 6.04 -6.60 0.11
C SER A 104 6.08 -6.20 -1.37
N LEU A 105 6.76 -5.08 -1.69
CA LEU A 105 6.86 -4.54 -3.06
C LEU A 105 7.27 -5.56 -4.12
N TYR A 106 8.17 -6.48 -3.78
CA TYR A 106 8.69 -7.50 -4.71
C TYR A 106 8.08 -8.89 -4.50
N SER A 107 7.02 -8.98 -3.71
CA SER A 107 6.32 -10.24 -3.50
C SER A 107 5.54 -10.65 -4.75
N THR A 108 5.56 -11.93 -5.07
CA THR A 108 4.78 -12.51 -6.17
C THR A 108 3.49 -13.16 -5.69
N GLU A 109 3.31 -13.30 -4.38
CA GLU A 109 2.10 -13.88 -3.79
C GLU A 109 0.91 -12.92 -3.94
N GLU A 110 -0.20 -13.43 -4.41
CA GLU A 110 -1.46 -12.69 -4.51
C GLU A 110 -2.13 -12.54 -3.16
N THR A 111 -2.10 -13.60 -2.34
CA THR A 111 -2.53 -13.60 -0.94
C THR A 111 -1.41 -14.10 -0.08
N SER A 112 -1.29 -13.60 1.11
CA SER A 112 -0.05 -13.47 1.77
C SER A 112 0.38 -14.65 2.62
N ALA A 113 1.61 -15.09 2.38
CA ALA A 113 2.46 -15.61 3.44
C ALA A 113 2.99 -14.48 4.37
N SER A 114 2.74 -13.21 4.05
CA SER A 114 3.09 -12.04 4.84
C SER A 114 1.87 -11.15 5.02
N PRO A 115 0.93 -11.51 5.91
CA PRO A 115 -0.34 -10.81 6.09
C PRO A 115 -0.17 -9.34 6.52
N ASN A 116 0.97 -8.98 7.11
CA ASN A 116 1.29 -7.63 7.55
C ASN A 116 1.78 -6.70 6.42
N GLY A 117 1.97 -7.22 5.22
CA GLY A 117 2.28 -6.43 4.02
C GLY A 117 1.04 -6.30 3.14
N LEU A 118 0.68 -5.08 2.76
CA LEU A 118 -0.44 -4.79 1.87
C LEU A 118 0.03 -4.01 0.66
N ARG A 119 -0.15 -4.58 -0.54
CA ARG A 119 0.03 -3.92 -1.83
C ARG A 119 -1.34 -3.48 -2.32
N ILE A 120 -1.44 -2.21 -2.67
CA ILE A 120 -2.70 -1.55 -3.01
C ILE A 120 -2.57 -0.93 -4.39
N TYR A 121 -3.51 -1.21 -5.24
CA TYR A 121 -3.58 -0.63 -6.59
C TYR A 121 -4.95 -0.02 -6.79
N GLY A 122 -5.03 1.05 -7.54
CA GLY A 122 -6.29 1.70 -7.88
C GLY A 122 -6.08 3.03 -8.57
N ASN A 123 -7.18 3.76 -8.72
CA ASN A 123 -7.15 5.12 -9.28
C ASN A 123 -7.72 6.10 -8.26
N TRP A 124 -6.96 7.16 -7.97
CA TRP A 124 -7.52 8.32 -7.30
C TRP A 124 -8.23 9.19 -8.33
N VAL A 125 -9.43 9.64 -7.98
CA VAL A 125 -10.27 10.54 -8.77
C VAL A 125 -10.76 11.64 -7.86
N PHE A 126 -10.65 12.89 -8.30
CA PHE A 126 -11.15 14.05 -7.56
C PHE A 126 -11.40 15.23 -8.51
N ASN A 127 -12.11 16.25 -8.02
CA ASN A 127 -12.34 17.46 -8.79
C ASN A 127 -11.53 18.63 -8.23
N ASP A 128 -10.93 19.40 -9.13
CA ASP A 128 -10.41 20.72 -8.78
C ASP A 128 -11.58 21.72 -8.67
N PRO A 129 -11.81 22.33 -7.51
CA PRO A 129 -12.98 23.19 -7.31
C PRO A 129 -12.90 24.52 -8.06
N GLU A 130 -11.70 24.99 -8.44
CA GLU A 130 -11.52 26.25 -9.14
C GLU A 130 -11.82 26.15 -10.63
N THR A 131 -11.40 25.05 -11.26
CA THR A 131 -11.57 24.82 -12.71
C THR A 131 -12.72 23.88 -13.05
N GLY A 132 -13.19 23.08 -12.10
CA GLY A 132 -14.17 22.01 -12.29
C GLY A 132 -13.60 20.77 -12.97
N VAL A 133 -12.30 20.72 -13.25
CA VAL A 133 -11.64 19.60 -13.93
C VAL A 133 -11.65 18.38 -13.01
N GLU A 134 -12.07 17.23 -13.56
CA GLU A 134 -11.87 15.94 -12.92
C GLU A 134 -10.46 15.43 -13.22
N VAL A 135 -9.70 15.19 -12.17
CA VAL A 135 -8.36 14.61 -12.20
C VAL A 135 -8.46 13.14 -11.88
N SER A 136 -7.77 12.30 -12.66
CA SER A 136 -7.68 10.85 -12.40
C SER A 136 -6.28 10.36 -12.71
N TYR A 137 -5.72 9.55 -11.79
CA TYR A 137 -4.41 8.94 -12.00
C TYR A 137 -4.31 7.57 -11.33
N LYS A 138 -3.50 6.69 -11.97
CA LYS A 138 -3.15 5.40 -11.40
C LYS A 138 -2.25 5.59 -10.19
N TRP A 139 -2.52 4.82 -9.17
CA TRP A 139 -1.78 4.86 -7.92
C TRP A 139 -1.46 3.45 -7.42
N MET A 140 -0.28 3.30 -6.87
CA MET A 140 0.15 2.10 -6.17
C MET A 140 0.68 2.47 -4.80
N GLY A 141 0.28 1.73 -3.77
CA GLY A 141 0.83 1.85 -2.42
C GLY A 141 1.28 0.52 -1.85
N VAL A 142 2.26 0.58 -0.95
CA VAL A 142 2.70 -0.56 -0.15
C VAL A 142 2.73 -0.13 1.30
N ALA A 143 1.90 -0.77 2.12
CA ALA A 143 1.81 -0.53 3.55
C ALA A 143 2.33 -1.76 4.32
N GLN A 144 3.16 -1.52 5.33
CA GLN A 144 3.61 -2.55 6.27
C GLN A 144 3.07 -2.24 7.65
N PHE A 145 2.33 -3.21 8.21
CA PHE A 145 1.70 -3.11 9.51
C PHE A 145 2.62 -3.70 10.59
N ASN A 146 2.66 -3.05 11.73
CA ASN A 146 3.32 -3.55 12.94
C ASN A 146 2.39 -4.47 13.75
N GLU A 147 2.86 -4.99 14.88
CA GLU A 147 2.11 -5.86 15.77
C GLU A 147 0.86 -5.20 16.37
N ASP A 148 0.83 -3.88 16.50
CA ASP A 148 -0.33 -3.11 16.95
C ASP A 148 -1.38 -2.89 15.84
N GLY A 149 -1.13 -3.39 14.63
CA GLY A 149 -2.00 -3.19 13.47
C GLY A 149 -1.94 -1.76 12.92
N LYS A 150 -0.82 -1.05 13.11
CA LYS A 150 -0.56 0.29 12.57
C LYS A 150 0.46 0.22 11.45
N VAL A 151 0.27 1.04 10.43
CA VAL A 151 1.23 1.19 9.32
C VAL A 151 2.47 1.92 9.83
N HIS A 152 3.61 1.25 9.83
CA HIS A 152 4.89 1.81 10.26
C HIS A 152 5.86 2.08 9.11
N ASN A 153 5.68 1.42 7.97
CA ASN A 153 6.35 1.72 6.71
C ASN A 153 5.29 1.88 5.63
N PHE A 154 5.41 2.94 4.86
CA PHE A 154 4.51 3.24 3.75
C PHE A 154 5.31 3.78 2.57
N ALA A 155 4.99 3.32 1.37
CA ALA A 155 5.53 3.88 0.15
C ALA A 155 4.44 3.93 -0.90
N ASP A 156 4.44 4.98 -1.73
CA ASP A 156 3.48 5.12 -2.81
C ASP A 156 4.11 5.68 -4.07
N TRP A 157 3.50 5.38 -5.20
CA TRP A 157 3.97 5.74 -6.53
C TRP A 157 2.80 6.18 -7.41
N PHE A 158 2.95 7.34 -8.01
CA PHE A 158 2.08 7.85 -9.05
C PHE A 158 2.80 8.96 -9.83
N ASP A 159 2.26 9.34 -10.97
CA ASP A 159 2.76 10.50 -11.71
C ASP A 159 2.28 11.80 -11.07
N VAL A 160 3.12 12.37 -10.20
CA VAL A 160 2.82 13.61 -9.48
C VAL A 160 2.57 14.76 -10.45
N SER A 161 3.28 14.78 -11.61
CA SER A 161 3.15 15.83 -12.63
C SER A 161 1.82 15.79 -13.38
N SER A 162 1.14 14.65 -13.35
CA SER A 162 -0.14 14.49 -14.05
C SER A 162 -1.25 15.37 -13.47
N ILE A 163 -1.23 15.62 -12.16
CA ILE A 163 -2.25 16.42 -11.47
C ILE A 163 -2.31 17.87 -12.02
N PRO A 164 -1.25 18.68 -11.88
CA PRO A 164 -1.27 20.05 -12.42
C PRO A 164 -1.44 20.09 -13.93
N SER A 165 -0.91 19.09 -14.66
CA SER A 165 -1.04 19.04 -16.10
C SER A 165 -2.48 18.79 -16.57
N GLN A 166 -3.25 17.96 -15.85
CA GLN A 166 -4.67 17.74 -16.13
C GLN A 166 -5.48 19.01 -15.86
N ILE A 167 -5.26 19.65 -14.70
CA ILE A 167 -5.93 20.89 -14.31
C ILE A 167 -5.66 21.99 -15.36
N ALA A 168 -4.42 22.13 -15.82
CA ALA A 168 -4.02 23.09 -16.83
C ALA A 168 -4.45 22.72 -18.26
N GLY A 169 -5.01 21.54 -18.51
CA GLY A 169 -5.37 21.05 -19.84
C GLY A 169 -4.17 20.75 -20.75
N THR A 170 -2.99 20.56 -20.18
CA THR A 170 -1.74 20.29 -20.92
C THR A 170 -1.30 18.82 -20.86
N TYR A 171 -2.03 17.99 -20.17
CA TYR A 171 -1.73 16.55 -20.04
C TYR A 171 -1.94 15.85 -21.39
N GLN A 172 -0.87 15.23 -21.90
CA GLN A 172 -0.91 14.41 -23.11
C GLN A 172 -1.03 12.94 -22.71
N ARG A 173 -2.09 12.29 -23.18
CA ARG A 173 -2.33 10.85 -23.00
C ARG A 173 -1.67 10.05 -24.11
#